data_4b3f6a6f1c5c66df4dd4cb46edb8b653
#
_entry.id   4b3f6a6f1c5c66df4dd4cb46edb8b653
#
_cell.length_a   1.000
_cell.length_b   1.000
_cell.length_c   1.000
_cell.angle_alpha   90.00
_cell.angle_beta   90.00
_cell.angle_gamma   90.00
#
_symmetry.space_group_name_H-M   'P 1'
#
loop_
_entity.id
_entity.type
_entity.pdbx_description
1 polymer ?
#
loop_
_entity_poly.entity_id
_entity_poly.type
_entity_poly.pdbx_seq_one_letter_code
_entity_poly.pdbx_strand_id
1 'polypeptide(L)'
;MELKLTADRQGQLSSFLRGELKMSYALMNKLKWGDSLRVNGVPQRTNYPVQPGDVLTVQLDEPEPEYPPEDGPLTILFEDEWLLAAEKPAGMLIHPSRSKFDGTLANYVAGYYQKTGQKSAFHPLTRLDRDTFGIVLLAKSAHVHTLLHFHK
;
A
#
# COMPACT_ATOMS: atom_id res chain seq x y z
N MET A 1 -7.12 3.85 0.88
CA MET A 1 -6.50 4.42 -0.33
C MET A 1 -7.43 4.22 -1.52
N GLU A 2 -7.64 5.24 -2.31
CA GLU A 2 -8.49 5.18 -3.51
C GLU A 2 -7.66 5.44 -4.75
N LEU A 3 -7.77 4.55 -5.74
CA LEU A 3 -7.23 4.77 -7.07
C LEU A 3 -8.36 5.22 -7.99
N LYS A 4 -8.09 6.21 -8.84
CA LYS A 4 -9.09 6.79 -9.73
C LYS A 4 -8.53 6.93 -11.14
N LEU A 5 -9.34 6.56 -12.14
CA LEU A 5 -8.97 6.60 -13.54
C LEU A 5 -10.20 6.97 -14.37
N THR A 6 -10.04 7.88 -15.33
CA THR A 6 -11.07 8.15 -16.34
C THR A 6 -10.74 7.37 -17.61
N ALA A 7 -11.70 6.58 -18.09
CA ALA A 7 -11.49 5.75 -19.27
C ALA A 7 -11.41 6.62 -20.54
N ASP A 8 -10.44 6.30 -21.38
CA ASP A 8 -10.21 6.97 -22.68
C ASP A 8 -10.62 6.12 -23.88
N ARG A 9 -11.10 4.89 -23.63
CA ARG A 9 -11.51 3.94 -24.66
C ARG A 9 -12.55 2.97 -24.11
N GLN A 10 -13.10 2.15 -25.02
CA GLN A 10 -13.94 1.01 -24.63
C GLN A 10 -13.08 -0.18 -24.21
N GLY A 11 -13.60 -0.98 -23.29
CA GLY A 11 -12.96 -2.22 -22.88
C GLY A 11 -13.61 -2.78 -21.63
N GLN A 12 -13.20 -3.99 -21.25
CA GLN A 12 -13.62 -4.55 -19.98
C GLN A 12 -12.90 -3.86 -18.83
N LEU A 13 -13.57 -3.74 -17.68
CA LEU A 13 -12.98 -3.15 -16.48
C LEU A 13 -11.63 -3.80 -16.13
N SER A 14 -11.52 -5.12 -16.27
CA SER A 14 -10.27 -5.85 -16.01
C SER A 14 -9.09 -5.35 -16.83
N SER A 15 -9.31 -4.94 -18.08
CA SER A 15 -8.22 -4.46 -18.94
C SER A 15 -7.63 -3.14 -18.44
N PHE A 16 -8.46 -2.25 -17.89
CA PHE A 16 -8.00 -1.01 -17.28
C PHE A 16 -7.27 -1.26 -15.96
N LEU A 17 -7.80 -2.15 -15.15
CA LEU A 17 -7.17 -2.49 -13.87
C LEU A 17 -5.78 -3.10 -14.06
N ARG A 18 -5.63 -3.97 -15.06
CA ARG A 18 -4.36 -4.61 -15.39
C ARG A 18 -3.42 -3.69 -16.17
N GLY A 19 -3.95 -2.97 -17.14
CA GLY A 19 -3.16 -2.14 -18.05
C GLY A 19 -2.72 -0.82 -17.42
N GLU A 20 -3.66 0.04 -17.04
CA GLU A 20 -3.38 1.39 -16.56
C GLU A 20 -3.00 1.40 -15.07
N LEU A 21 -3.75 0.69 -14.24
CA LEU A 21 -3.51 0.67 -12.80
C LEU A 21 -2.48 -0.37 -12.37
N LYS A 22 -1.99 -1.18 -13.31
CA LYS A 22 -0.93 -2.19 -13.06
C LYS A 22 -1.27 -3.14 -11.90
N MET A 23 -2.54 -3.42 -11.74
CA MET A 23 -3.01 -4.27 -10.65
C MET A 23 -2.63 -5.73 -10.89
N SER A 24 -2.15 -6.41 -9.85
CA SER A 24 -1.84 -7.83 -9.95
C SER A 24 -3.13 -8.67 -10.09
N TYR A 25 -3.00 -9.86 -10.68
CA TYR A 25 -4.11 -10.80 -10.78
C TYR A 25 -4.67 -11.17 -9.42
N ALA A 26 -3.77 -11.40 -8.45
CA ALA A 26 -4.17 -11.76 -7.09
C ALA A 26 -4.99 -10.65 -6.42
N LEU A 27 -4.57 -9.40 -6.57
CA LEU A 27 -5.31 -8.26 -6.01
C LEU A 27 -6.67 -8.10 -6.68
N MET A 28 -6.73 -8.18 -8.01
CA MET A 28 -7.98 -8.08 -8.75
C MET A 28 -8.96 -9.19 -8.34
N ASN A 29 -8.48 -10.42 -8.18
CA ASN A 29 -9.30 -11.53 -7.72
C ASN A 29 -9.81 -11.34 -6.29
N LYS A 30 -9.01 -10.74 -5.44
CA LYS A 30 -9.41 -10.40 -4.07
C LYS A 30 -10.53 -9.36 -4.05
N LEU A 31 -10.50 -8.38 -4.94
CA LEU A 31 -11.43 -7.25 -4.94
C LEU A 31 -12.70 -7.49 -5.75
N LYS A 32 -12.72 -8.48 -6.63
CA LYS A 32 -13.80 -8.65 -7.63
C LYS A 32 -15.19 -8.96 -7.04
N TRP A 33 -15.27 -9.48 -5.83
CA TRP A 33 -16.53 -9.89 -5.21
C TRP A 33 -17.10 -8.88 -4.21
N GLY A 34 -16.41 -7.76 -3.99
CA GLY A 34 -16.85 -6.72 -3.07
C GLY A 34 -17.31 -5.46 -3.77
N ASP A 35 -17.38 -4.39 -3.01
CA ASP A 35 -17.77 -3.06 -3.47
C ASP A 35 -16.56 -2.17 -3.81
N SER A 36 -15.38 -2.78 -3.88
CA SER A 36 -14.14 -2.04 -4.06
C SER A 36 -13.91 -1.54 -5.47
N LEU A 37 -14.48 -2.22 -6.48
CA LEU A 37 -14.36 -1.83 -7.89
C LEU A 37 -15.64 -1.12 -8.31
N ARG A 38 -15.53 0.14 -8.70
CA ARG A 38 -16.68 0.96 -9.07
C ARG A 38 -16.47 1.64 -10.41
N VAL A 39 -17.57 1.77 -11.15
CA VAL A 39 -17.63 2.56 -12.37
C VAL A 39 -18.73 3.61 -12.16
N ASN A 40 -18.36 4.88 -12.27
CA ASN A 40 -19.27 6.02 -12.00
C ASN A 40 -19.96 5.92 -10.63
N GLY A 41 -19.22 5.44 -9.63
CA GLY A 41 -19.72 5.31 -8.26
C GLY A 41 -20.54 4.06 -7.97
N VAL A 42 -20.77 3.19 -8.95
CA VAL A 42 -21.54 1.96 -8.81
C VAL A 42 -20.63 0.74 -8.83
N PRO A 43 -20.73 -0.17 -7.84
CA PRO A 43 -19.93 -1.39 -7.86
C PRO A 43 -20.20 -2.21 -9.11
N GLN A 44 -19.11 -2.66 -9.76
CA GLN A 44 -19.19 -3.45 -10.99
C GLN A 44 -18.21 -4.61 -10.94
N ARG A 45 -18.47 -5.63 -11.75
CA ARG A 45 -17.58 -6.77 -11.90
C ARG A 45 -16.49 -6.50 -12.93
N THR A 46 -15.45 -7.30 -12.90
CA THR A 46 -14.27 -7.14 -13.77
C THR A 46 -14.57 -7.24 -15.26
N ASN A 47 -15.67 -7.90 -15.64
CA ASN A 47 -16.11 -8.01 -17.03
C ASN A 47 -17.04 -6.88 -17.49
N TYR A 48 -17.26 -5.87 -16.64
CA TYR A 48 -18.13 -4.73 -16.99
C TYR A 48 -17.61 -3.99 -18.20
N PRO A 49 -18.50 -3.70 -19.20
CA PRO A 49 -18.09 -2.96 -20.39
C PRO A 49 -17.97 -1.47 -20.10
N VAL A 50 -16.73 -1.00 -20.03
CA VAL A 50 -16.41 0.41 -19.76
C VAL A 50 -16.45 1.19 -21.06
N GLN A 51 -17.03 2.40 -21.02
CA GLN A 51 -17.12 3.32 -22.12
C GLN A 51 -16.17 4.51 -21.91
N PRO A 52 -15.74 5.20 -22.98
CA PRO A 52 -14.95 6.43 -22.84
C PRO A 52 -15.69 7.45 -21.95
N GLY A 53 -14.96 8.07 -21.04
CA GLY A 53 -15.50 9.03 -20.08
C GLY A 53 -15.98 8.43 -18.76
N ASP A 54 -16.10 7.11 -18.66
CA ASP A 54 -16.44 6.45 -17.40
C ASP A 54 -15.31 6.65 -16.38
N VAL A 55 -15.70 6.92 -15.13
CA VAL A 55 -14.76 7.08 -14.01
C VAL A 55 -14.67 5.79 -13.24
N LEU A 56 -13.48 5.20 -13.23
CA LEU A 56 -13.17 3.97 -12.51
C LEU A 56 -12.57 4.32 -11.17
N THR A 57 -13.08 3.73 -10.09
CA THR A 57 -12.49 3.88 -8.77
C THR A 57 -12.23 2.51 -8.16
N VAL A 58 -11.09 2.39 -7.47
CA VAL A 58 -10.71 1.19 -6.74
C VAL A 58 -10.41 1.58 -5.31
N GLN A 59 -11.14 1.00 -4.38
CA GLN A 59 -10.87 1.17 -2.95
C GLN A 59 -9.95 0.07 -2.49
N LEU A 60 -8.77 0.45 -2.01
CA LEU A 60 -7.77 -0.47 -1.46
C LEU A 60 -7.78 -0.36 0.05
N ASP A 61 -8.43 -1.31 0.70
CA ASP A 61 -8.41 -1.42 2.15
C ASP A 61 -7.25 -2.34 2.55
N GLU A 62 -6.34 -1.80 3.35
CA GLU A 62 -5.29 -2.60 3.94
C GLU A 62 -5.86 -3.40 5.11
N PRO A 63 -5.40 -4.63 5.31
CA PRO A 63 -5.77 -5.40 6.49
C PRO A 63 -5.27 -4.71 7.76
N GLU A 64 -5.80 -5.15 8.90
CA GLU A 64 -5.30 -4.71 10.20
C GLU A 64 -3.77 -4.83 10.28
N PRO A 65 -3.10 -3.93 11.01
CA PRO A 65 -1.65 -3.95 11.07
C PRO A 65 -1.12 -5.31 11.51
N GLU A 66 -0.19 -5.84 10.76
CA GLU A 66 0.46 -7.11 11.06
C GLU A 66 1.31 -7.01 12.35
N TYR A 67 1.77 -5.80 12.66
CA TYR A 67 2.67 -5.55 13.77
C TYR A 67 1.98 -4.74 14.85
N PRO A 68 2.17 -5.07 16.14
CA PRO A 68 1.60 -4.28 17.23
C PRO A 68 2.06 -2.83 17.16
N PRO A 69 1.12 -1.87 17.17
CA PRO A 69 1.48 -0.45 17.17
C PRO A 69 2.20 -0.05 18.46
N GLU A 70 3.27 0.71 18.32
CA GLU A 70 4.00 1.28 19.46
C GLU A 70 4.23 2.76 19.23
N ASP A 71 4.17 3.54 20.31
CA ASP A 71 4.56 4.94 20.30
C ASP A 71 6.05 5.01 20.65
N GLY A 72 6.83 5.61 19.77
CA GLY A 72 8.27 5.70 19.95
C GLY A 72 8.92 6.64 18.96
N PRO A 73 10.26 6.79 19.03
CA PRO A 73 10.97 7.72 18.19
C PRO A 73 10.89 7.28 16.72
N LEU A 74 10.35 8.13 15.88
CA LEU A 74 10.24 7.91 14.45
C LEU A 74 10.55 9.22 13.73
N THR A 75 11.60 9.25 12.93
CA THR A 75 11.95 10.39 12.10
C THR A 75 11.48 10.14 10.68
N ILE A 76 10.49 10.91 10.26
CA ILE A 76 9.92 10.84 8.90
C ILE A 76 10.57 11.92 8.06
N LEU A 77 11.20 11.51 6.95
CA LEU A 77 11.90 12.40 6.04
C LEU A 77 11.03 12.81 4.86
N PHE A 78 10.09 11.95 4.48
CA PHE A 78 9.16 12.21 3.38
C PHE A 78 7.90 11.36 3.59
N GLU A 79 6.76 11.92 3.26
CA GLU A 79 5.49 11.19 3.26
C GLU A 79 4.54 11.79 2.22
N ASP A 80 3.91 10.92 1.44
CA ASP A 80 2.74 11.25 0.62
C ASP A 80 1.67 10.17 0.79
N GLU A 81 0.68 10.11 -0.08
CA GLU A 81 -0.36 9.09 0.04
C GLU A 81 0.11 7.68 -0.34
N TRP A 82 1.28 7.55 -0.99
CA TRP A 82 1.79 6.29 -1.51
C TRP A 82 2.99 5.74 -0.76
N LEU A 83 3.86 6.63 -0.29
CA LEU A 83 5.18 6.31 0.24
C LEU A 83 5.43 7.00 1.58
N LEU A 84 6.27 6.36 2.38
CA LEU A 84 6.85 6.92 3.59
C LEU A 84 8.34 6.64 3.59
N ALA A 85 9.16 7.66 3.78
CA ALA A 85 10.59 7.50 4.00
C ALA A 85 10.90 7.81 5.46
N ALA A 86 11.41 6.83 6.18
CA ALA A 86 11.75 6.97 7.60
C ALA A 86 13.24 6.71 7.81
N GLU A 87 13.81 7.40 8.78
CA GLU A 87 15.18 7.16 9.20
C GLU A 87 15.22 6.05 10.24
N LYS A 88 16.02 5.02 9.97
CA LYS A 88 16.24 3.93 10.93
C LYS A 88 17.58 4.14 11.62
N PRO A 89 17.61 4.27 12.97
CA PRO A 89 18.89 4.36 13.68
C PRO A 89 19.60 3.00 13.71
N ALA A 90 20.90 3.04 13.96
CA ALA A 90 21.67 1.83 14.22
C ALA A 90 21.15 1.12 15.48
N GLY A 91 21.14 -0.20 15.48
CA GLY A 91 20.65 -1.00 16.60
C GLY A 91 19.17 -1.33 16.55
N MET A 92 18.41 -0.76 15.61
CA MET A 92 16.98 -1.01 15.45
C MET A 92 16.73 -2.01 14.33
N LEU A 93 15.93 -3.03 14.61
CA LEU A 93 15.44 -3.98 13.59
C LEU A 93 14.35 -3.33 12.75
N ILE A 94 14.23 -3.76 11.48
CA ILE A 94 13.12 -3.33 10.62
C ILE A 94 11.83 -4.02 11.04
N HIS A 95 11.87 -5.35 11.26
CA HIS A 95 10.71 -6.15 11.68
C HIS A 95 10.98 -6.84 13.00
N PRO A 96 9.91 -7.17 13.76
CA PRO A 96 10.03 -8.07 14.90
C PRO A 96 10.62 -9.43 14.51
N SER A 97 11.39 -10.01 15.41
CA SER A 97 11.97 -11.34 15.27
C SER A 97 11.62 -12.19 16.48
N ARG A 98 12.01 -13.47 16.48
CA ARG A 98 11.77 -14.37 17.61
C ARG A 98 12.44 -13.89 18.90
N SER A 99 13.55 -13.17 18.78
CA SER A 99 14.30 -12.66 19.94
C SER A 99 13.96 -11.22 20.30
N LYS A 100 13.23 -10.50 19.46
CA LYS A 100 12.89 -9.09 19.66
C LYS A 100 11.51 -8.81 19.06
N PHE A 101 10.48 -8.74 19.91
CA PHE A 101 9.08 -8.58 19.47
C PHE A 101 8.63 -7.12 19.37
N ASP A 102 9.38 -6.20 19.95
CA ASP A 102 9.01 -4.80 20.08
C ASP A 102 10.17 -3.88 19.73
N GLY A 103 9.91 -2.57 19.69
CA GLY A 103 10.91 -1.56 19.45
C GLY A 103 11.54 -1.61 18.06
N THR A 104 10.83 -2.18 17.08
CA THR A 104 11.30 -2.23 15.69
C THR A 104 10.70 -1.10 14.87
N LEU A 105 11.28 -0.83 13.70
CA LEU A 105 10.75 0.20 12.80
C LEU A 105 9.29 -0.10 12.45
N ALA A 106 8.94 -1.38 12.20
CA ALA A 106 7.58 -1.79 11.89
C ALA A 106 6.60 -1.42 13.00
N ASN A 107 6.99 -1.62 14.27
CA ASN A 107 6.15 -1.26 15.40
C ASN A 107 5.89 0.25 15.49
N TYR A 108 6.92 1.06 15.29
CA TYR A 108 6.80 2.51 15.37
C TYR A 108 6.04 3.10 14.18
N VAL A 109 6.22 2.54 12.98
CA VAL A 109 5.44 2.95 11.81
C VAL A 109 3.96 2.57 11.98
N ALA A 110 3.68 1.37 12.50
CA ALA A 110 2.30 0.97 12.80
C ALA A 110 1.65 1.93 13.81
N GLY A 111 2.39 2.31 14.85
CA GLY A 111 1.93 3.30 15.82
C GLY A 111 1.67 4.67 15.21
N TYR A 112 2.53 5.11 14.31
CA TYR A 112 2.37 6.37 13.58
C TYR A 112 1.10 6.34 12.71
N TYR A 113 0.88 5.27 11.97
CA TYR A 113 -0.33 5.14 11.14
C TYR A 113 -1.60 5.14 11.99
N GLN A 114 -1.59 4.43 13.12
CA GLN A 114 -2.71 4.43 14.05
C GLN A 114 -2.99 5.83 14.60
N LYS A 115 -1.95 6.52 15.05
CA LYS A 115 -2.05 7.86 15.65
C LYS A 115 -2.56 8.90 14.65
N THR A 116 -2.20 8.77 13.39
CA THR A 116 -2.64 9.70 12.33
C THR A 116 -3.90 9.25 11.61
N GLY A 117 -4.53 8.17 12.06
CA GLY A 117 -5.78 7.67 11.46
C GLY A 117 -5.61 7.04 10.08
N GLN A 118 -4.41 6.63 9.71
CA GLN A 118 -4.13 6.02 8.42
C GLN A 118 -4.37 4.51 8.46
N LYS A 119 -5.09 3.99 7.48
CA LYS A 119 -5.25 2.55 7.26
C LYS A 119 -4.19 2.06 6.28
N SER A 120 -2.93 2.29 6.63
CA SER A 120 -1.78 1.90 5.82
C SER A 120 -1.08 0.71 6.46
N ALA A 121 -0.39 -0.08 5.66
CA ALA A 121 0.37 -1.22 6.12
C ALA A 121 1.88 -0.99 5.94
N PHE A 122 2.67 -1.83 6.58
CA PHE A 122 4.13 -1.75 6.57
C PHE A 122 4.67 -2.64 5.44
N HIS A 123 5.09 -2.02 4.33
CA HIS A 123 5.64 -2.72 3.18
C HIS A 123 6.99 -2.12 2.80
N PRO A 124 8.10 -2.58 3.39
CA PRO A 124 9.41 -2.02 3.10
C PRO A 124 9.84 -2.31 1.67
N LEU A 125 10.30 -1.28 0.98
CA LEU A 125 10.88 -1.38 -0.37
C LEU A 125 12.38 -1.57 -0.31
N THR A 126 13.01 -1.10 0.78
CA THR A 126 14.43 -1.23 1.03
C THR A 126 14.65 -1.85 2.41
N ARG A 127 15.81 -2.47 2.61
CA ARG A 127 16.17 -3.10 3.89
C ARG A 127 17.54 -2.59 4.33
N LEU A 128 17.68 -2.45 5.65
CA LEU A 128 18.95 -2.16 6.31
C LEU A 128 19.12 -3.16 7.43
N ASP A 129 20.36 -3.59 7.65
CA ASP A 129 20.69 -4.46 8.78
C ASP A 129 20.46 -3.72 10.10
N ARG A 130 20.33 -4.49 11.20
CA ARG A 130 20.08 -3.94 12.53
C ARG A 130 21.03 -2.80 12.88
N ASP A 131 22.32 -3.00 12.68
CA ASP A 131 23.36 -2.06 13.11
C ASP A 131 23.69 -1.00 12.05
N THR A 132 22.99 -1.00 10.91
CA THR A 132 23.12 0.00 9.87
C THR A 132 22.06 1.09 10.08
N PHE A 133 22.48 2.35 10.08
CA PHE A 133 21.54 3.46 10.06
C PHE A 133 21.29 3.94 8.64
N GLY A 134 20.17 4.57 8.39
CA GLY A 134 19.86 5.16 7.10
C GLY A 134 18.39 5.25 6.82
N ILE A 135 18.06 5.52 5.56
CA ILE A 135 16.69 5.72 5.11
C ILE A 135 16.08 4.39 4.69
N VAL A 136 14.90 4.09 5.23
CA VAL A 136 14.07 2.97 4.78
C VAL A 136 12.87 3.55 4.04
N LEU A 137 12.68 3.10 2.81
CA LEU A 137 11.54 3.49 1.99
C LEU A 137 10.43 2.45 2.14
N LEU A 138 9.23 2.91 2.45
CA LEU A 138 8.06 2.07 2.71
C LEU A 138 6.95 2.42 1.74
N ALA A 139 6.32 1.40 1.15
CA ALA A 139 5.06 1.57 0.46
C ALA A 139 3.93 1.52 1.49
N LYS A 140 2.91 2.37 1.33
CA LYS A 140 1.76 2.41 2.24
C LYS A 140 0.71 1.36 1.93
N SER A 141 0.84 0.66 0.81
CA SER A 141 -0.06 -0.42 0.42
C SER A 141 0.69 -1.53 -0.31
N ALA A 142 0.10 -2.73 -0.30
CA ALA A 142 0.63 -3.87 -1.04
C ALA A 142 0.68 -3.58 -2.54
N HIS A 143 -0.30 -2.83 -3.07
CA HIS A 143 -0.34 -2.47 -4.48
C HIS A 143 0.86 -1.60 -4.89
N VAL A 144 1.15 -0.55 -4.13
CA VAL A 144 2.30 0.33 -4.40
C VAL A 144 3.61 -0.44 -4.24
N HIS A 145 3.70 -1.32 -3.25
CA HIS A 145 4.87 -2.18 -3.08
C HIS A 145 5.11 -3.04 -4.34
N THR A 146 4.06 -3.66 -4.86
CA THR A 146 4.13 -4.48 -6.07
C THR A 146 4.56 -3.65 -7.28
N LEU A 147 3.96 -2.47 -7.48
CA LEU A 147 4.31 -1.58 -8.58
C LEU A 147 5.79 -1.23 -8.60
N LEU A 148 6.32 -0.83 -7.45
CA LEU A 148 7.71 -0.36 -7.34
C LEU A 148 8.71 -1.51 -7.33
N HIS A 149 8.31 -2.68 -6.86
CA HIS A 149 9.17 -3.86 -6.85
C HIS A 149 9.50 -4.35 -8.27
N PHE A 150 8.55 -4.26 -9.20
CA PHE A 150 8.75 -4.68 -10.58
C PHE A 150 9.60 -3.71 -11.41
N HIS A 151 9.85 -2.52 -10.91
CA HIS A 151 10.62 -1.50 -11.62
C HIS A 151 12.03 -1.31 -11.08
N LYS A 152 12.52 -2.27 -10.31
CA LYS A 152 13.90 -2.27 -9.82
C LYS A 152 14.90 -2.64 -10.93
#